data_8570dd82ea2ac644a4b654d03a6bd594
#
_entry.id   8570dd82ea2ac644a4b654d03a6bd594
#
_cell.length_a   1.000
_cell.length_b   1.000
_cell.length_c   1.000
_cell.angle_alpha   90.00
_cell.angle_beta   90.00
_cell.angle_gamma   90.00
#
_symmetry.space_group_name_H-M   'P 1'
#
loop_
_entity.id
_entity.type
_entity.pdbx_description
1 polymer ?
#
loop_
_entity_poly.entity_id
_entity_poly.type
_entity_poly.pdbx_seq_one_letter_code
_entity_poly.pdbx_strand_id
1 'polypeptide(L)'
;MPNISSSELIAQFQTALRDGWGYISGASGEIWTQAQQNAASREQTKKYGQKWVEHRVADCSGLFAWAFRQLDGYCYHGSNTMFRRYSSASGSLSAGKRTDGEPLKPGTAVYKFNASEGYHHVGLYIGEGAVIEAKGTAYGVVKSKICLLYTSDAADE
;
A
#
# COMPACT_ATOMS: atom_id res chain seq x y z
N MET A 1 7.00 19.06 -10.18
CA MET A 1 6.81 18.02 -9.15
C MET A 1 8.09 17.90 -8.34
N PRO A 2 8.00 17.95 -7.00
CA PRO A 2 9.18 17.68 -6.21
C PRO A 2 9.66 16.26 -6.43
N ASN A 3 10.96 16.08 -6.38
CA ASN A 3 11.55 14.74 -6.42
C ASN A 3 11.44 14.12 -5.03
N ILE A 4 10.70 13.03 -4.93
CA ILE A 4 10.50 12.31 -3.69
C ILE A 4 11.50 11.14 -3.68
N SER A 5 12.35 11.08 -2.66
CA SER A 5 13.30 9.98 -2.54
C SER A 5 12.64 8.75 -1.95
N SER A 6 13.25 7.58 -2.23
CA SER A 6 12.80 6.32 -1.64
C SER A 6 12.80 6.37 -0.12
N SER A 7 13.83 6.96 0.49
CA SER A 7 13.92 7.05 1.95
C SER A 7 12.83 7.93 2.55
N GLU A 8 12.46 9.02 1.89
CA GLU A 8 11.36 9.88 2.34
C GLU A 8 10.03 9.15 2.29
N LEU A 9 9.77 8.43 1.19
CA LEU A 9 8.54 7.65 1.04
C LEU A 9 8.46 6.55 2.09
N ILE A 10 9.55 5.80 2.27
CA ILE A 10 9.62 4.74 3.28
C ILE A 10 9.36 5.29 4.67
N ALA A 11 9.91 6.47 5.01
CA ALA A 11 9.69 7.08 6.31
C ALA A 11 8.21 7.36 6.59
N GLN A 12 7.45 7.78 5.59
CA GLN A 12 6.00 7.98 5.74
C GLN A 12 5.28 6.66 6.02
N PHE A 13 5.64 5.60 5.29
CA PHE A 13 5.06 4.28 5.53
C PHE A 13 5.41 3.74 6.91
N GLN A 14 6.62 3.97 7.38
CA GLN A 14 7.06 3.59 8.72
C GLN A 14 6.28 4.33 9.81
N THR A 15 5.93 5.58 9.56
CA THR A 15 5.07 6.36 10.46
C THR A 15 3.70 5.71 10.60
N ALA A 16 3.07 5.35 9.49
CA ALA A 16 1.76 4.69 9.51
C ALA A 16 1.83 3.34 10.25
N LEU A 17 2.89 2.58 10.01
CA LEU A 17 3.11 1.29 10.70
C LEU A 17 3.26 1.48 12.20
N ARG A 18 4.12 2.40 12.61
CA ARG A 18 4.40 2.68 14.02
C ARG A 18 3.14 3.17 14.75
N ASP A 19 2.36 4.02 14.09
CA ASP A 19 1.17 4.62 14.69
C ASP A 19 -0.06 3.72 14.64
N GLY A 20 0.07 2.51 14.14
CA GLY A 20 -0.99 1.51 14.19
C GLY A 20 -2.21 1.82 13.32
N TRP A 21 -1.99 2.33 12.12
CA TRP A 21 -3.08 2.66 11.20
C TRP A 21 -3.92 1.44 10.84
N GLY A 22 -5.22 1.67 10.70
CA GLY A 22 -6.15 0.65 10.24
C GLY A 22 -6.33 0.65 8.72
N TYR A 23 -7.18 -0.25 8.27
CA TYR A 23 -7.51 -0.37 6.86
C TYR A 23 -9.02 -0.21 6.68
N ILE A 24 -9.39 0.74 5.84
CA ILE A 24 -10.78 0.89 5.36
C ILE A 24 -10.70 1.11 3.85
N SER A 25 -11.47 0.32 3.09
CA SER A 25 -11.54 0.46 1.64
C SER A 25 -11.97 1.88 1.25
N GLY A 26 -11.21 2.52 0.36
CA GLY A 26 -11.45 3.88 -0.09
C GLY A 26 -10.77 4.96 0.74
N ALA A 27 -10.17 4.62 1.88
CA ALA A 27 -9.55 5.60 2.77
C ALA A 27 -8.12 5.95 2.35
N SER A 28 -7.68 7.16 2.67
CA SER A 28 -6.34 7.65 2.34
C SER A 28 -5.76 8.56 3.44
N GLY A 29 -5.82 8.12 4.68
CA GLY A 29 -5.17 8.78 5.80
C GLY A 29 -6.09 9.51 6.79
N GLU A 30 -7.38 9.53 6.54
CA GLU A 30 -8.35 10.16 7.43
C GLU A 30 -8.54 9.36 8.72
N ILE A 31 -9.10 10.01 9.73
CA ILE A 31 -9.49 9.34 10.97
C ILE A 31 -10.88 8.72 10.77
N TRP A 32 -11.01 7.43 11.05
CA TRP A 32 -12.28 6.70 10.91
C TRP A 32 -13.18 7.04 12.09
N THR A 33 -14.43 7.44 11.80
CA THR A 33 -15.38 7.83 12.85
C THR A 33 -16.43 6.75 13.09
N GLN A 34 -17.04 6.79 14.28
CA GLN A 34 -18.14 5.86 14.61
C GLN A 34 -19.32 6.05 13.64
N ALA A 35 -19.62 7.30 13.27
CA ALA A 35 -20.68 7.57 12.30
C ALA A 35 -20.42 6.91 10.95
N GLN A 36 -19.17 6.98 10.47
CA GLN A 36 -18.78 6.30 9.23
C GLN A 36 -18.88 4.78 9.35
N GLN A 37 -18.47 4.23 10.49
CA GLN A 37 -18.57 2.80 10.74
C GLN A 37 -20.03 2.34 10.74
N ASN A 38 -20.90 3.10 11.39
CA ASN A 38 -22.34 2.78 11.43
C ASN A 38 -22.98 2.83 10.05
N ALA A 39 -22.47 3.68 9.15
CA ALA A 39 -22.97 3.83 7.79
C ALA A 39 -22.30 2.89 6.78
N ALA A 40 -21.39 2.05 7.21
CA ALA A 40 -20.61 1.18 6.32
C ALA A 40 -21.51 0.18 5.59
N SER A 41 -21.25 -0.01 4.29
CA SER A 41 -21.98 -0.96 3.46
C SER A 41 -21.14 -2.19 3.06
N ARG A 42 -19.81 -2.05 3.03
CA ARG A 42 -18.92 -3.16 2.65
C ARG A 42 -18.82 -4.20 3.77
N GLU A 43 -18.91 -5.47 3.40
CA GLU A 43 -18.92 -6.57 4.38
C GLU A 43 -17.66 -6.58 5.26
N GLN A 44 -16.48 -6.38 4.69
CA GLN A 44 -15.23 -6.37 5.46
C GLN A 44 -15.20 -5.20 6.44
N THR A 45 -15.69 -4.04 6.04
CA THR A 45 -15.77 -2.87 6.91
C THR A 45 -16.73 -3.10 8.06
N LYS A 46 -17.91 -3.68 7.78
CA LYS A 46 -18.88 -4.02 8.84
C LYS A 46 -18.28 -4.99 9.85
N LYS A 47 -17.58 -6.01 9.35
CA LYS A 47 -17.06 -7.09 10.19
C LYS A 47 -15.85 -6.70 11.02
N TYR A 48 -14.93 -5.93 10.44
CA TYR A 48 -13.62 -5.67 11.06
C TYR A 48 -13.31 -4.20 11.32
N GLY A 49 -14.11 -3.27 10.84
CA GLY A 49 -13.79 -1.84 10.88
C GLY A 49 -13.95 -1.17 12.23
N GLN A 50 -14.78 -1.73 13.13
CA GLN A 50 -15.07 -1.09 14.40
C GLN A 50 -13.82 -0.81 15.23
N LYS A 51 -12.84 -1.68 15.21
CA LYS A 51 -11.60 -1.50 15.96
C LYS A 51 -10.76 -0.33 15.47
N TRP A 52 -11.02 0.16 14.25
CA TRP A 52 -10.28 1.27 13.67
C TRP A 52 -10.91 2.64 13.94
N VAL A 53 -12.08 2.68 14.57
CA VAL A 53 -12.70 3.95 14.96
C VAL A 53 -11.72 4.74 15.83
N GLU A 54 -11.53 6.02 15.49
CA GLU A 54 -10.57 6.96 16.09
C GLU A 54 -9.11 6.73 15.65
N HIS A 55 -8.85 5.76 14.77
CA HIS A 55 -7.54 5.56 14.16
C HIS A 55 -7.50 6.18 12.76
N ARG A 56 -6.31 6.54 12.32
CA ARG A 56 -6.12 6.84 10.90
C ARG A 56 -6.21 5.55 10.11
N VAL A 57 -6.81 5.64 8.93
CA VAL A 57 -7.07 4.48 8.08
C VAL A 57 -6.67 4.78 6.64
N ALA A 58 -6.30 3.74 5.91
CA ALA A 58 -6.02 3.82 4.48
C ALA A 58 -6.29 2.46 3.84
N ASP A 59 -6.59 2.43 2.54
CA ASP A 59 -6.48 1.18 1.79
C ASP A 59 -5.09 1.10 1.14
N CYS A 60 -4.83 0.06 0.34
CA CYS A 60 -3.48 -0.22 -0.14
C CYS A 60 -2.87 0.94 -0.94
N SER A 61 -3.59 1.47 -1.91
CA SER A 61 -3.13 2.62 -2.71
C SER A 61 -3.39 3.96 -2.01
N GLY A 62 -4.34 4.01 -1.10
CA GLY A 62 -4.63 5.19 -0.29
C GLY A 62 -3.46 5.56 0.63
N LEU A 63 -2.72 4.58 1.11
CA LEU A 63 -1.52 4.82 1.89
C LEU A 63 -0.44 5.52 1.04
N PHE A 64 -0.28 5.10 -0.21
CA PHE A 64 0.60 5.77 -1.17
C PHE A 64 0.13 7.21 -1.44
N ALA A 65 -1.16 7.40 -1.69
CA ALA A 65 -1.72 8.73 -1.95
C ALA A 65 -1.48 9.67 -0.78
N TRP A 66 -1.69 9.19 0.44
CA TRP A 66 -1.41 9.96 1.64
C TRP A 66 0.08 10.31 1.76
N ALA A 67 0.96 9.31 1.62
CA ALA A 67 2.40 9.51 1.76
C ALA A 67 2.93 10.54 0.77
N PHE A 68 2.50 10.48 -0.48
CA PHE A 68 2.90 11.45 -1.49
C PHE A 68 2.41 12.87 -1.15
N ARG A 69 1.18 13.00 -0.63
CA ARG A 69 0.67 14.32 -0.21
C ARG A 69 1.51 14.92 0.93
N GLN A 70 2.01 14.10 1.85
CA GLN A 70 2.87 14.60 2.92
C GLN A 70 4.19 15.15 2.38
N LEU A 71 4.59 14.69 1.21
CA LEU A 71 5.85 15.08 0.56
C LEU A 71 5.62 16.06 -0.60
N ASP A 72 4.45 16.72 -0.62
CA ASP A 72 4.04 17.69 -1.64
C ASP A 72 4.01 17.08 -3.06
N GLY A 73 3.79 15.78 -3.14
CA GLY A 73 3.66 15.05 -4.39
C GLY A 73 2.25 14.54 -4.64
N TYR A 74 2.11 13.77 -5.69
CA TYR A 74 0.83 13.17 -6.08
C TYR A 74 1.02 11.70 -6.44
N CYS A 75 0.13 10.85 -5.93
CA CYS A 75 0.00 9.46 -6.36
C CYS A 75 -1.48 9.14 -6.52
N TYR A 76 -1.84 8.50 -7.62
CA TYR A 76 -3.23 8.16 -7.90
C TYR A 76 -3.73 7.14 -6.87
N HIS A 77 -4.95 7.35 -6.38
CA HIS A 77 -5.58 6.44 -5.42
C HIS A 77 -6.27 5.28 -6.16
N GLY A 78 -5.47 4.29 -6.55
CA GLY A 78 -5.95 3.10 -7.26
C GLY A 78 -4.77 2.28 -7.77
N SER A 79 -4.55 1.09 -7.24
CA SER A 79 -3.37 0.28 -7.51
C SER A 79 -3.24 -0.13 -8.98
N ASN A 80 -4.35 -0.48 -9.61
CA ASN A 80 -4.33 -0.88 -11.02
C ASN A 80 -3.86 0.28 -11.93
N THR A 81 -4.41 1.48 -11.71
CA THR A 81 -4.02 2.67 -12.46
C THR A 81 -2.59 3.11 -12.13
N MET A 82 -2.17 2.99 -10.85
CA MET A 82 -0.79 3.26 -10.46
C MET A 82 0.17 2.43 -11.31
N PHE A 83 -0.05 1.14 -11.40
CA PHE A 83 0.82 0.26 -12.18
C PHE A 83 0.75 0.58 -13.68
N ARG A 84 -0.45 0.66 -14.24
CA ARG A 84 -0.64 0.77 -15.69
C ARG A 84 -0.27 2.14 -16.27
N ARG A 85 -0.46 3.22 -15.51
CA ARG A 85 -0.32 4.59 -16.03
C ARG A 85 0.82 5.40 -15.41
N TYR A 86 1.26 5.06 -14.21
CA TYR A 86 2.21 5.87 -13.46
C TYR A 86 3.54 5.18 -13.17
N SER A 87 3.72 3.94 -13.58
CA SER A 87 5.00 3.26 -13.47
C SER A 87 5.92 3.69 -14.60
N SER A 88 7.14 4.12 -14.26
CA SER A 88 8.16 4.46 -15.25
C SER A 88 8.90 3.22 -15.75
N ALA A 89 9.00 2.19 -14.90
CA ALA A 89 9.60 0.90 -15.23
C ALA A 89 8.91 -0.17 -14.42
N SER A 90 8.83 -1.39 -14.93
CA SER A 90 8.21 -2.50 -14.24
C SER A 90 8.88 -3.82 -14.61
N GLY A 91 8.65 -4.84 -13.77
CA GLY A 91 9.17 -6.18 -13.99
C GLY A 91 8.44 -7.17 -13.10
N SER A 92 8.88 -8.41 -13.08
CA SER A 92 8.23 -9.49 -12.36
C SER A 92 9.07 -9.97 -11.17
N LEU A 93 8.38 -10.53 -10.19
CA LEU A 93 8.99 -11.12 -8.99
C LEU A 93 8.71 -12.62 -8.95
N SER A 94 9.67 -13.36 -8.39
CA SER A 94 9.50 -14.76 -8.04
C SER A 94 10.13 -14.98 -6.66
N ALA A 95 9.35 -15.46 -5.72
CA ALA A 95 9.77 -15.65 -4.33
C ALA A 95 10.40 -14.37 -3.73
N GLY A 96 9.87 -13.21 -4.09
CA GLY A 96 10.33 -11.92 -3.59
C GLY A 96 11.57 -11.36 -4.28
N LYS A 97 12.04 -11.99 -5.36
CA LYS A 97 13.22 -11.54 -6.11
C LYS A 97 12.85 -11.20 -7.54
N ARG A 98 13.53 -10.21 -8.10
CA ARG A 98 13.34 -9.86 -9.52
C ARG A 98 13.75 -11.03 -10.41
N THR A 99 12.93 -11.31 -11.41
CA THR A 99 13.19 -12.40 -12.34
C THR A 99 14.33 -12.09 -13.31
N ASP A 100 14.73 -10.82 -13.42
CA ASP A 100 15.85 -10.40 -14.26
C ASP A 100 17.21 -10.51 -13.57
N GLY A 101 17.25 -10.96 -12.31
CA GLY A 101 18.49 -11.13 -11.55
C GLY A 101 19.02 -9.87 -10.88
N GLU A 102 18.42 -8.70 -11.17
CA GLU A 102 18.84 -7.46 -10.53
C GLU A 102 18.24 -7.34 -9.11
N PRO A 103 18.90 -6.63 -8.20
CA PRO A 103 18.36 -6.47 -6.85
C PRO A 103 17.09 -5.61 -6.87
N LEU A 104 16.12 -5.99 -6.04
CA LEU A 104 14.94 -5.18 -5.81
C LEU A 104 15.32 -4.03 -4.86
N LYS A 105 15.08 -2.80 -5.30
CA LYS A 105 15.50 -1.61 -4.53
C LYS A 105 14.43 -1.19 -3.53
N PRO A 106 14.81 -0.79 -2.31
CA PRO A 106 13.87 -0.16 -1.38
C PRO A 106 13.20 1.05 -2.02
N GLY A 107 11.91 1.22 -1.76
CA GLY A 107 11.11 2.27 -2.39
C GLY A 107 10.35 1.80 -3.62
N THR A 108 10.52 0.54 -4.04
CA THR A 108 9.76 -0.05 -5.15
C THR A 108 8.36 -0.41 -4.69
N ALA A 109 7.36 -0.01 -5.47
CA ALA A 109 5.98 -0.47 -5.26
C ALA A 109 5.86 -1.90 -5.76
N VAL A 110 5.33 -2.80 -4.93
CA VAL A 110 5.14 -4.20 -5.28
C VAL A 110 3.65 -4.54 -5.32
N TYR A 111 3.24 -5.31 -6.30
CA TYR A 111 1.83 -5.51 -6.63
C TYR A 111 1.44 -6.98 -6.59
N LYS A 112 0.17 -7.22 -6.27
CA LYS A 112 -0.48 -8.52 -6.49
C LYS A 112 -1.39 -8.39 -7.70
N PHE A 113 -1.38 -9.40 -8.55
CA PHE A 113 -2.14 -9.43 -9.78
C PHE A 113 -3.02 -10.69 -9.84
N ASN A 114 -4.24 -10.53 -10.34
CA ASN A 114 -5.03 -11.66 -10.83
C ASN A 114 -5.76 -11.24 -12.11
N ALA A 115 -6.24 -12.22 -12.87
CA ALA A 115 -6.83 -11.97 -14.17
C ALA A 115 -8.18 -11.22 -14.09
N SER A 116 -8.92 -11.38 -12.99
CA SER A 116 -10.24 -10.75 -12.86
C SER A 116 -10.17 -9.31 -12.35
N GLU A 117 -9.21 -8.99 -11.48
CA GLU A 117 -9.13 -7.68 -10.84
C GLU A 117 -7.91 -6.85 -11.27
N GLY A 118 -6.97 -7.46 -12.01
CA GLY A 118 -5.73 -6.81 -12.40
C GLY A 118 -4.78 -6.64 -11.21
N TYR A 119 -4.12 -5.50 -11.12
CA TYR A 119 -3.21 -5.17 -10.03
C TYR A 119 -4.02 -4.66 -8.84
N HIS A 120 -4.58 -5.59 -8.09
CA HIS A 120 -5.61 -5.31 -7.07
C HIS A 120 -5.04 -4.96 -5.70
N HIS A 121 -3.74 -5.09 -5.49
CA HIS A 121 -3.09 -4.77 -4.22
C HIS A 121 -1.68 -4.24 -4.46
N VAL A 122 -1.26 -3.31 -3.61
CA VAL A 122 0.08 -2.71 -3.67
C VAL A 122 0.64 -2.52 -2.28
N GLY A 123 1.95 -2.75 -2.14
CA GLY A 123 2.71 -2.46 -0.93
C GLY A 123 4.03 -1.80 -1.29
N LEU A 124 4.75 -1.31 -0.30
CA LEU A 124 6.04 -0.65 -0.50
C LEU A 124 7.17 -1.53 0.03
N TYR A 125 8.10 -1.90 -0.84
CA TYR A 125 9.30 -2.62 -0.43
C TYR A 125 10.24 -1.67 0.30
N ILE A 126 10.66 -2.05 1.51
CA ILE A 126 11.50 -1.19 2.36
C ILE A 126 12.92 -1.75 2.54
N GLY A 127 13.26 -2.81 1.82
CA GLY A 127 14.56 -3.47 1.94
C GLY A 127 14.50 -4.70 2.83
N GLU A 128 15.55 -5.49 2.79
CA GLU A 128 15.74 -6.68 3.64
C GLU A 128 14.58 -7.67 3.61
N GLY A 129 13.94 -7.77 2.44
CA GLY A 129 12.85 -8.72 2.25
C GLY A 129 11.51 -8.30 2.87
N ALA A 130 11.37 -7.03 3.28
CA ALA A 130 10.17 -6.55 3.98
C ALA A 130 9.36 -5.58 3.13
N VAL A 131 8.04 -5.65 3.30
CA VAL A 131 7.05 -4.76 2.67
C VAL A 131 6.19 -4.16 3.77
N ILE A 132 5.93 -2.85 3.69
CA ILE A 132 4.88 -2.22 4.49
C ILE A 132 3.67 -2.07 3.59
N GLU A 133 2.52 -2.53 4.06
CA GLU A 133 1.29 -2.54 3.28
C GLU A 133 0.07 -2.30 4.15
N ALA A 134 -0.91 -1.61 3.60
CA ALA A 134 -2.26 -1.59 4.15
C ALA A 134 -2.93 -2.87 3.65
N LYS A 135 -2.97 -3.91 4.49
CA LYS A 135 -3.20 -5.29 4.07
C LYS A 135 -4.67 -5.64 3.89
N GLY A 136 -5.50 -5.15 4.78
CA GLY A 136 -6.93 -5.44 4.76
C GLY A 136 -7.57 -4.99 6.06
N THR A 137 -8.92 -4.94 6.08
CA THR A 137 -9.65 -4.40 7.23
C THR A 137 -9.41 -5.20 8.51
N ALA A 138 -9.17 -6.50 8.39
CA ALA A 138 -8.87 -7.34 9.55
C ALA A 138 -7.48 -7.06 10.15
N TYR A 139 -6.57 -6.48 9.38
CA TYR A 139 -5.14 -6.40 9.74
C TYR A 139 -4.60 -4.98 9.91
N GLY A 140 -5.07 -4.02 9.12
CA GLY A 140 -4.52 -2.67 9.10
C GLY A 140 -3.21 -2.56 8.34
N VAL A 141 -2.40 -1.58 8.71
CA VAL A 141 -1.06 -1.38 8.14
C VAL A 141 -0.08 -2.30 8.86
N VAL A 142 0.61 -3.14 8.11
CA VAL A 142 1.50 -4.18 8.65
C VAL A 142 2.80 -4.25 7.88
N LYS A 143 3.82 -4.87 8.49
CA LYS A 143 5.06 -5.23 7.84
C LYS A 143 5.03 -6.72 7.53
N SER A 144 5.28 -7.08 6.27
CA SER A 144 5.17 -8.46 5.77
C SER A 144 6.44 -8.87 5.06
N LYS A 145 6.67 -10.18 4.95
CA LYS A 145 7.79 -10.72 4.16
C LYS A 145 7.39 -10.78 2.69
N ILE A 146 8.22 -10.19 1.84
CA ILE A 146 7.91 -10.12 0.41
C ILE A 146 7.83 -11.51 -0.24
N CYS A 147 8.64 -12.45 0.19
CA CYS A 147 8.68 -13.79 -0.41
C CYS A 147 7.41 -14.60 -0.20
N LEU A 148 6.59 -14.25 0.80
CA LEU A 148 5.34 -14.95 1.10
C LEU A 148 4.13 -14.36 0.38
N LEU A 149 4.19 -13.08 -0.01
CA LEU A 149 3.02 -12.33 -0.47
C LEU A 149 3.10 -11.82 -1.89
N TYR A 150 4.30 -11.56 -2.38
CA TYR A 150 4.51 -10.89 -3.67
C TYR A 150 5.37 -11.77 -4.57
N THR A 151 4.71 -12.62 -5.35
CA THR A 151 5.39 -13.53 -6.28
C THR A 151 5.24 -13.11 -7.73
N SER A 152 4.58 -11.96 -7.97
CA SER A 152 4.33 -11.47 -9.31
C SER A 152 5.01 -10.12 -9.54
N ASP A 153 4.30 -9.12 -10.00
CA ASP A 153 4.89 -7.91 -10.58
C ASP A 153 5.33 -6.87 -9.56
N ALA A 154 6.34 -6.11 -9.94
CA ALA A 154 6.83 -4.94 -9.20
C ALA A 154 6.99 -3.77 -10.16
N ALA A 155 6.91 -2.54 -9.64
CA ALA A 155 7.09 -1.33 -10.42
C ALA A 155 7.87 -0.28 -9.63
N ASP A 156 8.73 0.47 -10.33
CA ASP A 156 9.42 1.63 -9.76
C ASP A 156 8.53 2.87 -9.87
N GLU A 157 8.48 3.63 -8.81
CA GLU A 157 7.73 4.87 -8.74
C GLU A 157 8.58 6.06 -9.23
#